data_4278c7a1a2e49d5f0a0b6176e96a5c0a
#
_entry.id   4278c7a1a2e49d5f0a0b6176e96a5c0a
#
_cell.length_a   1.000
_cell.length_b   1.000
_cell.length_c   1.000
_cell.angle_alpha   90.00
_cell.angle_beta   90.00
_cell.angle_gamma   90.00
#
_symmetry.space_group_name_H-M   'P 1'
#
loop_
_entity.id
_entity.type
_entity.pdbx_description
1 polymer ?
#
loop_
_entity_poly.entity_id
_entity_poly.type
_entity_poly.pdbx_seq_one_letter_code
_entity_poly.pdbx_strand_id
1 'polypeptide(L)'
;MNVAHLKLFTRIAATHNISLAGKELGLSAAVASAHINKLEETLGTKLLYRTTRKVSLTEEGLAFLPHAESVLESIESAKAAIGAGSHTPQGTLRITAPASFGRMHIVPALAEFTQLYPELKIDLRLSDTIVDMVEGGFDIAIRNAALSDSTLVASKLASDTRILCASPEYVAEHGMPSSPQALHSHPTINLTGIDHWVFTHHQGNIKFKPHSGLQIDNGEAIRDACIRGMGITLCSMWCAYQALQEGKLVQVLKDTPLVNDTALWAVYPNSRLLAPKVRVFIDYLKAYIGDVPYWE
;
A
#
# COMPACT_ATOMS: atom_id res chain seq x y z
N MET A 1 24.40 -3.91 -21.87
CA MET A 1 24.18 -4.52 -20.52
C MET A 1 23.63 -5.94 -20.73
N ASN A 2 24.12 -6.96 -20.01
CA ASN A 2 23.74 -8.38 -20.20
C ASN A 2 22.90 -8.86 -19.01
N VAL A 3 21.80 -9.56 -19.28
CA VAL A 3 20.87 -10.11 -18.26
C VAL A 3 21.56 -11.05 -17.29
N ALA A 4 22.50 -11.88 -17.75
CA ALA A 4 23.25 -12.78 -16.88
C ALA A 4 24.14 -12.01 -15.88
N HIS A 5 24.68 -10.85 -16.29
CA HIS A 5 25.47 -9.99 -15.40
C HIS A 5 24.58 -9.33 -14.33
N LEU A 6 23.36 -8.90 -14.68
CA LEU A 6 22.39 -8.36 -13.73
C LEU A 6 21.96 -9.42 -12.72
N LYS A 7 21.60 -10.64 -13.18
CA LYS A 7 21.26 -11.78 -12.29
C LYS A 7 22.38 -12.07 -11.29
N LEU A 8 23.62 -12.07 -11.76
CA LEU A 8 24.76 -12.29 -10.89
C LEU A 8 24.95 -11.16 -9.88
N PHE A 9 24.81 -9.91 -10.30
CA PHE A 9 24.93 -8.75 -9.42
C PHE A 9 23.88 -8.77 -8.29
N THR A 10 22.62 -8.99 -8.62
CA THR A 10 21.54 -9.07 -7.61
C THR A 10 21.77 -10.26 -6.65
N ARG A 11 22.29 -11.37 -7.17
CA ARG A 11 22.62 -12.53 -6.33
C ARG A 11 23.79 -12.28 -5.39
N ILE A 12 24.82 -11.55 -5.85
CA ILE A 12 25.95 -11.12 -4.99
C ILE A 12 25.47 -10.15 -3.92
N ALA A 13 24.57 -9.23 -4.24
CA ALA A 13 23.96 -8.32 -3.27
C ALA A 13 23.27 -9.07 -2.13
N ALA A 14 22.60 -10.19 -2.44
CA ALA A 14 21.90 -11.02 -1.47
C ALA A 14 22.84 -11.95 -0.66
N THR A 15 23.88 -12.51 -1.29
CA THR A 15 24.78 -13.52 -0.66
C THR A 15 26.02 -12.90 -0.06
N HIS A 16 26.36 -11.66 -0.39
CA HIS A 16 27.64 -11.00 -0.05
C HIS A 16 28.89 -11.80 -0.42
N ASN A 17 28.78 -12.69 -1.44
CA ASN A 17 29.83 -13.60 -1.85
C ASN A 17 29.77 -13.90 -3.35
N ILE A 18 30.81 -13.50 -4.10
CA ILE A 18 30.86 -13.70 -5.57
C ILE A 18 30.91 -15.18 -5.95
N SER A 19 31.70 -15.98 -5.23
CA SER A 19 31.86 -17.41 -5.54
C SER A 19 30.57 -18.19 -5.27
N LEU A 20 29.87 -17.89 -4.16
CA LEU A 20 28.61 -18.51 -3.83
C LEU A 20 27.52 -18.14 -4.83
N ALA A 21 27.38 -16.85 -5.14
CA ALA A 21 26.42 -16.36 -6.13
C ALA A 21 26.70 -16.95 -7.53
N GLY A 22 27.97 -17.05 -7.91
CA GLY A 22 28.37 -17.70 -9.16
C GLY A 22 27.97 -19.17 -9.19
N LYS A 23 28.28 -19.93 -8.13
CA LYS A 23 27.94 -21.35 -8.02
C LYS A 23 26.43 -21.61 -8.17
N GLU A 24 25.60 -20.79 -7.53
CA GLU A 24 24.13 -20.86 -7.62
C GLU A 24 23.61 -20.62 -9.05
N LEU A 25 24.36 -19.86 -9.86
CA LEU A 25 24.05 -19.60 -11.28
C LEU A 25 24.82 -20.50 -12.25
N GLY A 26 25.48 -21.55 -11.76
CA GLY A 26 26.25 -22.47 -12.60
C GLY A 26 27.55 -21.89 -13.15
N LEU A 27 28.10 -20.82 -12.54
CA LEU A 27 29.32 -20.14 -12.98
C LEU A 27 30.51 -20.49 -12.07
N SER A 28 31.71 -20.59 -12.64
CA SER A 28 32.93 -20.62 -11.84
C SER A 28 33.21 -19.24 -11.22
N ALA A 29 33.97 -19.21 -10.12
CA ALA A 29 34.34 -17.97 -9.45
C ALA A 29 35.07 -16.97 -10.37
N ALA A 30 35.90 -17.47 -11.29
CA ALA A 30 36.60 -16.65 -12.27
C ALA A 30 35.64 -16.01 -13.29
N VAL A 31 34.66 -16.78 -13.79
CA VAL A 31 33.64 -16.29 -14.72
C VAL A 31 32.71 -15.30 -14.02
N ALA A 32 32.29 -15.59 -12.78
CA ALA A 32 31.47 -14.66 -12.00
C ALA A 32 32.20 -13.30 -11.79
N SER A 33 33.50 -13.34 -11.42
CA SER A 33 34.30 -12.12 -11.29
C SER A 33 34.43 -11.35 -12.62
N ALA A 34 34.61 -12.05 -13.72
CA ALA A 34 34.69 -11.43 -15.06
C ALA A 34 33.37 -10.76 -15.46
N HIS A 35 32.22 -11.41 -15.20
CA HIS A 35 30.89 -10.84 -15.47
C HIS A 35 30.65 -9.55 -14.71
N ILE A 36 31.00 -9.50 -13.43
CA ILE A 36 30.85 -8.28 -12.63
C ILE A 36 31.80 -7.18 -13.11
N ASN A 37 33.06 -7.51 -13.41
CA ASN A 37 33.98 -6.53 -13.98
C ASN A 37 33.44 -5.93 -15.25
N LYS A 38 32.84 -6.77 -16.14
CA LYS A 38 32.24 -6.30 -17.40
C LYS A 38 30.99 -5.45 -17.17
N LEU A 39 30.22 -5.73 -16.16
CA LEU A 39 29.08 -4.89 -15.76
C LEU A 39 29.57 -3.52 -15.29
N GLU A 40 30.50 -3.47 -14.35
CA GLU A 40 31.12 -2.25 -13.82
C GLU A 40 31.78 -1.42 -14.93
N GLU A 41 32.52 -2.08 -15.85
CA GLU A 41 33.10 -1.41 -17.02
C GLU A 41 32.02 -0.79 -17.93
N THR A 42 30.93 -1.51 -18.17
CA THR A 42 29.82 -1.02 -19.01
C THR A 42 29.13 0.19 -18.39
N LEU A 43 29.04 0.25 -17.07
CA LEU A 43 28.42 1.33 -16.31
C LEU A 43 29.40 2.47 -15.98
N GLY A 44 30.70 2.26 -16.14
CA GLY A 44 31.74 3.24 -15.84
C GLY A 44 31.96 3.48 -14.35
N THR A 45 31.42 2.62 -13.49
CA THR A 45 31.52 2.77 -12.03
C THR A 45 31.65 1.44 -11.31
N LYS A 46 32.16 1.46 -10.05
CA LYS A 46 32.24 0.29 -9.20
C LYS A 46 30.93 0.08 -8.44
N LEU A 47 30.43 -1.14 -8.48
CA LEU A 47 29.21 -1.54 -7.76
C LEU A 47 29.50 -2.30 -6.49
N LEU A 48 30.71 -2.86 -6.37
CA LEU A 48 31.13 -3.72 -5.25
C LEU A 48 32.45 -3.26 -4.62
N TYR A 49 32.46 -3.17 -3.30
CA TYR A 49 33.69 -3.22 -2.52
C TYR A 49 34.10 -4.68 -2.34
N ARG A 50 35.34 -4.99 -2.73
CA ARG A 50 35.90 -6.35 -2.65
C ARG A 50 37.06 -6.37 -1.66
N THR A 51 36.91 -7.11 -0.60
CA THR A 51 37.99 -7.48 0.29
C THR A 51 38.20 -8.99 0.23
N THR A 52 39.34 -9.48 0.71
CA THR A 52 39.62 -10.92 0.72
C THR A 52 38.65 -11.74 1.59
N ARG A 53 37.86 -11.07 2.45
CA ARG A 53 36.96 -11.72 3.40
C ARG A 53 35.46 -11.39 3.19
N LYS A 54 35.12 -10.27 2.53
CA LYS A 54 33.72 -9.80 2.40
C LYS A 54 33.54 -8.98 1.14
N VAL A 55 32.35 -9.12 0.56
CA VAL A 55 31.87 -8.29 -0.54
C VAL A 55 30.69 -7.48 -0.03
N SER A 56 30.67 -6.17 -0.31
CA SER A 56 29.56 -5.27 -0.02
C SER A 56 29.29 -4.35 -1.22
N LEU A 57 28.09 -3.79 -1.29
CA LEU A 57 27.74 -2.82 -2.31
C LEU A 57 28.43 -1.48 -2.04
N THR A 58 28.79 -0.76 -3.11
CA THR A 58 29.11 0.68 -3.08
C THR A 58 27.83 1.50 -2.98
N GLU A 59 27.92 2.82 -2.82
CA GLU A 59 26.76 3.71 -2.91
C GLU A 59 26.07 3.59 -4.28
N GLU A 60 26.84 3.54 -5.36
CA GLU A 60 26.35 3.32 -6.71
C GLU A 60 25.74 1.93 -6.86
N GLY A 61 26.33 0.91 -6.22
CA GLY A 61 25.77 -0.44 -6.18
C GLY A 61 24.42 -0.50 -5.47
N LEU A 62 24.29 0.20 -4.35
CA LEU A 62 23.01 0.33 -3.62
C LEU A 62 21.96 1.06 -4.46
N ALA A 63 22.34 2.16 -5.12
CA ALA A 63 21.46 2.90 -6.02
C ALA A 63 21.05 2.08 -7.25
N PHE A 64 21.98 1.29 -7.82
CA PHE A 64 21.73 0.50 -9.02
C PHE A 64 20.90 -0.77 -8.74
N LEU A 65 20.97 -1.34 -7.54
CA LEU A 65 20.33 -2.62 -7.20
C LEU A 65 18.82 -2.64 -7.54
N PRO A 66 17.99 -1.67 -7.11
CA PRO A 66 16.56 -1.68 -7.43
C PRO A 66 16.28 -1.61 -8.95
N HIS A 67 17.11 -0.91 -9.71
CA HIS A 67 16.98 -0.84 -11.16
C HIS A 67 17.35 -2.16 -11.85
N ALA A 68 18.39 -2.84 -11.37
CA ALA A 68 18.79 -4.15 -11.87
C ALA A 68 17.69 -5.21 -11.60
N GLU A 69 17.08 -5.18 -10.41
CA GLU A 69 15.94 -6.03 -10.04
C GLU A 69 14.74 -5.75 -10.96
N SER A 70 14.37 -4.49 -11.17
CA SER A 70 13.26 -4.09 -12.05
C SER A 70 13.43 -4.55 -13.51
N VAL A 71 14.63 -4.48 -14.05
CA VAL A 71 14.93 -4.99 -15.41
C VAL A 71 14.72 -6.50 -15.46
N LEU A 72 15.22 -7.25 -14.48
CA LEU A 72 15.05 -8.70 -14.42
C LEU A 72 13.57 -9.10 -14.29
N GLU A 73 12.82 -8.40 -13.47
CA GLU A 73 11.37 -8.59 -13.33
C GLU A 73 10.61 -8.31 -14.63
N SER A 74 10.99 -7.27 -15.36
CA SER A 74 10.38 -6.94 -16.66
C SER A 74 10.62 -8.07 -17.69
N ILE A 75 11.79 -8.70 -17.66
CA ILE A 75 12.11 -9.83 -18.54
C ILE A 75 11.28 -11.06 -18.17
N GLU A 76 11.16 -11.39 -16.88
CA GLU A 76 10.34 -12.53 -16.45
C GLU A 76 8.85 -12.27 -16.72
N SER A 77 8.38 -11.04 -16.56
CA SER A 77 7.03 -10.61 -16.94
C SER A 77 6.76 -10.82 -18.44
N ALA A 78 7.72 -10.43 -19.29
CA ALA A 78 7.61 -10.63 -20.73
C ALA A 78 7.56 -12.12 -21.11
N LYS A 79 8.33 -12.97 -20.44
CA LYS A 79 8.28 -14.42 -20.63
C LYS A 79 6.95 -15.02 -20.19
N ALA A 80 6.43 -14.59 -19.04
CA ALA A 80 5.14 -15.05 -18.54
C ALA A 80 3.99 -14.72 -19.48
N ALA A 81 4.04 -13.56 -20.15
CA ALA A 81 3.02 -13.14 -21.12
C ALA A 81 2.90 -14.06 -22.37
N ILE A 82 3.98 -14.76 -22.73
CA ILE A 82 3.99 -15.72 -23.83
C ILE A 82 3.93 -17.17 -23.34
N GLY A 83 3.60 -17.39 -22.05
CA GLY A 83 3.56 -18.72 -21.45
C GLY A 83 4.91 -19.40 -21.22
N ALA A 84 6.02 -18.67 -21.41
CA ALA A 84 7.39 -19.20 -21.33
C ALA A 84 8.10 -18.92 -20.00
N GLY A 85 7.41 -18.29 -19.03
CA GLY A 85 7.97 -17.93 -17.72
C GLY A 85 7.58 -18.87 -16.59
N SER A 86 8.28 -18.77 -15.44
CA SER A 86 7.84 -19.40 -14.21
C SER A 86 6.49 -18.82 -13.78
N HIS A 87 5.51 -19.69 -13.48
CA HIS A 87 4.20 -19.28 -12.96
C HIS A 87 4.28 -18.86 -11.47
N THR A 88 5.36 -19.18 -10.78
CA THR A 88 5.54 -18.86 -9.36
C THR A 88 6.14 -17.45 -9.22
N PRO A 89 5.40 -16.53 -8.58
CA PRO A 89 5.91 -15.20 -8.31
C PRO A 89 7.13 -15.25 -7.37
N GLN A 90 8.17 -14.49 -7.69
CA GLN A 90 9.41 -14.42 -6.91
C GLN A 90 9.98 -13.00 -6.88
N GLY A 91 10.95 -12.76 -6.01
CA GLY A 91 11.60 -11.45 -5.85
C GLY A 91 10.98 -10.62 -4.73
N THR A 92 11.12 -9.30 -4.79
CA THR A 92 10.60 -8.39 -3.76
C THR A 92 9.34 -7.68 -4.28
N LEU A 93 8.23 -7.80 -3.55
CA LEU A 93 7.01 -7.02 -3.76
C LEU A 93 7.02 -5.80 -2.83
N ARG A 94 7.18 -4.61 -3.40
CA ARG A 94 7.22 -3.34 -2.68
C ARG A 94 5.84 -2.68 -2.68
N ILE A 95 5.25 -2.60 -1.51
CA ILE A 95 3.88 -2.12 -1.30
C ILE A 95 3.94 -0.84 -0.48
N THR A 96 3.16 0.18 -0.88
CA THR A 96 2.83 1.31 0.00
C THR A 96 1.34 1.38 0.24
N ALA A 97 0.93 1.76 1.46
CA ALA A 97 -0.48 1.85 1.84
C ALA A 97 -0.68 2.91 2.93
N PRO A 98 -1.92 3.46 3.08
CA PRO A 98 -2.27 4.27 4.24
C PRO A 98 -2.01 3.50 5.54
N ALA A 99 -1.48 4.18 6.56
CA ALA A 99 -1.00 3.53 7.77
C ALA A 99 -2.10 2.71 8.46
N SER A 100 -3.28 3.28 8.63
CA SER A 100 -4.42 2.60 9.27
C SER A 100 -4.88 1.39 8.47
N PHE A 101 -5.12 1.52 7.16
CA PHE A 101 -5.58 0.41 6.33
C PHE A 101 -4.53 -0.70 6.23
N GLY A 102 -3.27 -0.32 6.09
CA GLY A 102 -2.15 -1.27 6.05
C GLY A 102 -2.06 -2.12 7.31
N ARG A 103 -2.12 -1.47 8.48
CA ARG A 103 -2.06 -2.16 9.78
C ARG A 103 -3.27 -3.04 10.03
N MET A 104 -4.47 -2.54 9.75
CA MET A 104 -5.72 -3.23 10.09
C MET A 104 -6.07 -4.37 9.13
N HIS A 105 -5.72 -4.26 7.84
CA HIS A 105 -6.21 -5.15 6.79
C HIS A 105 -5.10 -5.82 5.98
N ILE A 106 -4.04 -5.07 5.59
CA ILE A 106 -2.97 -5.66 4.78
C ILE A 106 -2.08 -6.58 5.62
N VAL A 107 -1.64 -6.15 6.80
CA VAL A 107 -0.77 -6.97 7.67
C VAL A 107 -1.42 -8.30 8.03
N PRO A 108 -2.72 -8.36 8.45
CA PRO A 108 -3.39 -9.65 8.66
C PRO A 108 -3.47 -10.50 7.38
N ALA A 109 -3.77 -9.91 6.22
CA ALA A 109 -3.82 -10.60 4.95
C ALA A 109 -2.46 -11.20 4.54
N LEU A 110 -1.35 -10.52 4.86
CA LEU A 110 0.00 -11.01 4.56
C LEU A 110 0.37 -12.28 5.32
N ALA A 111 -0.27 -12.58 6.44
CA ALA A 111 0.02 -13.79 7.23
C ALA A 111 -0.20 -15.07 6.43
N GLU A 112 -1.26 -15.14 5.62
CA GLU A 112 -1.54 -16.27 4.71
C GLU A 112 -0.83 -16.07 3.36
N PHE A 113 -0.82 -14.85 2.82
CA PHE A 113 -0.20 -14.55 1.53
C PHE A 113 1.26 -15.00 1.46
N THR A 114 2.04 -14.76 2.51
CA THR A 114 3.45 -15.16 2.57
C THR A 114 3.65 -16.68 2.63
N GLN A 115 2.67 -17.42 3.12
CA GLN A 115 2.68 -18.90 3.10
C GLN A 115 2.35 -19.43 1.69
N LEU A 116 1.44 -18.78 0.97
CA LEU A 116 1.09 -19.15 -0.41
C LEU A 116 2.23 -18.85 -1.40
N TYR A 117 3.01 -17.79 -1.14
CA TYR A 117 4.08 -17.32 -2.02
C TYR A 117 5.41 -17.18 -1.27
N PRO A 118 6.02 -18.27 -0.82
CA PRO A 118 7.21 -18.24 0.06
C PRO A 118 8.48 -17.68 -0.63
N GLU A 119 8.49 -17.60 -1.97
CA GLU A 119 9.60 -17.02 -2.74
C GLU A 119 9.48 -15.50 -2.90
N LEU A 120 8.36 -14.88 -2.45
CA LEU A 120 8.20 -13.44 -2.42
C LEU A 120 8.72 -12.86 -1.10
N LYS A 121 9.56 -11.85 -1.21
CA LYS A 121 9.87 -10.94 -0.10
C LYS A 121 8.91 -9.77 -0.14
N ILE A 122 8.35 -9.41 0.99
CA ILE A 122 7.43 -8.26 1.10
C ILE A 122 8.17 -7.09 1.75
N ASP A 123 8.17 -5.95 1.06
CA ASP A 123 8.58 -4.64 1.61
C ASP A 123 7.31 -3.77 1.69
N LEU A 124 6.72 -3.70 2.89
CA LEU A 124 5.51 -2.92 3.15
C LEU A 124 5.86 -1.62 3.86
N ARG A 125 5.54 -0.49 3.23
CA ARG A 125 5.70 0.84 3.81
C ARG A 125 4.35 1.49 4.03
N LEU A 126 4.10 1.85 5.27
CA LEU A 126 2.85 2.46 5.71
C LEU A 126 3.06 3.96 5.89
N SER A 127 2.28 4.75 5.14
CA SER A 127 2.36 6.22 5.17
C SER A 127 1.04 6.83 4.72
N ASP A 128 0.57 7.84 5.46
CA ASP A 128 -0.60 8.62 5.09
C ASP A 128 -0.25 9.78 4.14
N THR A 129 1.05 10.01 3.85
CA THR A 129 1.49 10.93 2.81
C THR A 129 1.46 10.27 1.43
N ILE A 130 1.15 11.06 0.39
CA ILE A 130 1.22 10.59 -0.99
C ILE A 130 2.70 10.47 -1.36
N VAL A 131 3.13 9.25 -1.63
CA VAL A 131 4.50 8.94 -2.06
C VAL A 131 4.51 8.78 -3.58
N ASP A 132 5.52 9.34 -4.25
CA ASP A 132 5.76 9.04 -5.65
C ASP A 132 6.13 7.55 -5.81
N MET A 133 5.37 6.84 -6.62
CA MET A 133 5.55 5.41 -6.81
C MET A 133 6.83 5.06 -7.57
N VAL A 134 7.20 5.90 -8.55
CA VAL A 134 8.35 5.65 -9.43
C VAL A 134 9.63 5.98 -8.68
N GLU A 135 9.73 7.17 -8.07
CA GLU A 135 10.89 7.56 -7.27
C GLU A 135 11.06 6.68 -6.03
N GLY A 136 9.96 6.28 -5.40
CA GLY A 136 9.96 5.38 -4.24
C GLY A 136 10.23 3.92 -4.56
N GLY A 137 10.26 3.53 -5.84
CA GLY A 137 10.49 2.15 -6.30
C GLY A 137 9.40 1.18 -5.86
N PHE A 138 8.15 1.64 -5.72
CA PHE A 138 7.02 0.79 -5.33
C PHE A 138 6.42 0.08 -6.53
N ASP A 139 6.10 -1.21 -6.34
CA ASP A 139 5.40 -2.01 -7.35
C ASP A 139 3.89 -1.74 -7.33
N ILE A 140 3.34 -1.46 -6.15
CA ILE A 140 1.91 -1.24 -5.93
C ILE A 140 1.68 -0.27 -4.77
N ALA A 141 0.70 0.61 -4.91
CA ALA A 141 0.18 1.44 -3.84
C ALA A 141 -1.29 1.11 -3.57
N ILE A 142 -1.64 0.93 -2.32
CA ILE A 142 -3.04 0.94 -1.91
C ILE A 142 -3.41 2.39 -1.59
N ARG A 143 -4.57 2.84 -2.09
CA ARG A 143 -5.05 4.21 -1.88
C ARG A 143 -6.55 4.20 -1.57
N ASN A 144 -6.94 5.03 -0.63
CA ASN A 144 -8.35 5.33 -0.35
C ASN A 144 -8.64 6.75 -0.85
N ALA A 145 -9.21 6.85 -2.05
CA ALA A 145 -9.44 8.13 -2.72
C ALA A 145 -10.56 8.05 -3.76
N ALA A 146 -11.07 9.19 -4.19
CA ALA A 146 -11.75 9.30 -5.47
C ALA A 146 -10.72 9.15 -6.61
N LEU A 147 -11.10 8.48 -7.69
CA LEU A 147 -10.25 8.38 -8.87
C LEU A 147 -10.11 9.76 -9.53
N SER A 148 -8.87 10.20 -9.70
CA SER A 148 -8.52 11.30 -10.58
C SER A 148 -7.75 10.79 -11.78
N ASP A 149 -7.78 11.53 -12.90
CA ASP A 149 -6.98 11.20 -14.08
C ASP A 149 -5.50 11.12 -13.72
N SER A 150 -4.91 9.97 -13.96
CA SER A 150 -3.49 9.72 -13.72
C SER A 150 -2.90 8.81 -14.78
N THR A 151 -1.58 8.80 -14.92
CA THR A 151 -0.84 7.88 -15.79
C THR A 151 -0.73 6.47 -15.19
N LEU A 152 -1.23 6.27 -13.97
CA LEU A 152 -1.22 5.00 -13.26
C LEU A 152 -2.47 4.18 -13.59
N VAL A 153 -2.35 2.87 -13.51
CA VAL A 153 -3.49 1.96 -13.60
C VAL A 153 -4.07 1.75 -12.20
N ALA A 154 -5.38 1.83 -12.10
CA ALA A 154 -6.09 1.60 -10.85
C ALA A 154 -7.01 0.36 -10.96
N SER A 155 -6.89 -0.56 -10.02
CA SER A 155 -7.78 -1.71 -9.85
C SER A 155 -8.57 -1.53 -8.57
N LYS A 156 -9.89 -1.47 -8.64
CA LYS A 156 -10.75 -1.34 -7.47
C LYS A 156 -10.65 -2.61 -6.61
N LEU A 157 -10.40 -2.41 -5.31
CA LEU A 157 -10.39 -3.47 -4.30
C LEU A 157 -11.73 -3.54 -3.57
N ALA A 158 -12.25 -2.38 -3.15
CA ALA A 158 -13.53 -2.29 -2.45
C ALA A 158 -14.11 -0.88 -2.58
N SER A 159 -15.41 -0.73 -2.35
CA SER A 159 -16.02 0.57 -2.07
C SER A 159 -15.61 1.03 -0.67
N ASP A 160 -15.58 2.34 -0.44
CA ASP A 160 -15.32 2.91 0.89
C ASP A 160 -16.61 3.50 1.44
N THR A 161 -17.34 2.75 2.24
CA THR A 161 -18.52 3.27 2.95
C THR A 161 -18.07 4.18 4.08
N ARG A 162 -18.50 5.45 4.05
CA ARG A 162 -18.23 6.41 5.10
C ARG A 162 -19.43 6.61 6.00
N ILE A 163 -19.17 6.76 7.30
CA ILE A 163 -20.17 6.96 8.33
C ILE A 163 -19.74 8.09 9.27
N LEU A 164 -20.71 8.71 9.93
CA LEU A 164 -20.45 9.50 11.10
C LEU A 164 -20.57 8.62 12.34
N CYS A 165 -19.68 8.79 13.28
CA CYS A 165 -19.71 8.05 14.53
C CYS A 165 -19.34 8.93 15.73
N ALA A 166 -19.78 8.49 16.92
CA ALA A 166 -19.46 9.05 18.22
C ALA A 166 -19.36 7.92 19.25
N SER A 167 -18.77 8.16 20.41
CA SER A 167 -18.86 7.19 21.51
C SER A 167 -20.23 7.22 22.18
N PRO A 168 -20.70 6.12 22.78
CA PRO A 168 -21.95 6.08 23.57
C PRO A 168 -21.97 7.11 24.68
N GLU A 169 -20.85 7.29 25.37
CA GLU A 169 -20.70 8.26 26.45
C GLU A 169 -20.90 9.70 25.96
N TYR A 170 -20.29 10.03 24.80
CA TYR A 170 -20.49 11.32 24.18
C TYR A 170 -21.96 11.58 23.85
N VAL A 171 -22.64 10.58 23.28
CA VAL A 171 -24.07 10.69 22.92
C VAL A 171 -24.94 10.81 24.16
N ALA A 172 -24.60 10.12 25.23
CA ALA A 172 -25.34 10.23 26.52
C ALA A 172 -25.24 11.63 27.13
N GLU A 173 -24.09 12.28 26.99
CA GLU A 173 -23.84 13.61 27.58
C GLU A 173 -24.36 14.75 26.68
N HIS A 174 -24.15 14.66 25.36
CA HIS A 174 -24.40 15.75 24.42
C HIS A 174 -25.66 15.55 23.55
N GLY A 175 -26.28 14.36 23.62
CA GLY A 175 -27.39 13.98 22.77
C GLY A 175 -26.99 13.49 21.37
N MET A 176 -27.93 12.89 20.65
CA MET A 176 -27.76 12.44 19.27
C MET A 176 -28.20 13.58 18.33
N PRO A 177 -27.33 14.07 17.41
CA PRO A 177 -27.77 15.08 16.44
C PRO A 177 -28.89 14.51 15.55
N SER A 178 -29.96 15.28 15.36
CA SER A 178 -31.14 14.86 14.60
C SER A 178 -31.06 15.22 13.11
N SER A 179 -30.10 16.04 12.70
CA SER A 179 -29.90 16.48 11.32
C SER A 179 -28.46 16.94 11.08
N PRO A 180 -28.03 17.07 9.82
CA PRO A 180 -26.72 17.65 9.51
C PRO A 180 -26.50 19.05 10.08
N GLN A 181 -27.55 19.87 10.20
CA GLN A 181 -27.50 21.21 10.76
C GLN A 181 -27.24 21.16 12.28
N ALA A 182 -27.76 20.15 12.99
CA ALA A 182 -27.53 19.99 14.40
C ALA A 182 -26.05 19.72 14.75
N LEU A 183 -25.24 19.26 13.78
CA LEU A 183 -23.80 19.06 13.99
C LEU A 183 -23.06 20.37 14.36
N HIS A 184 -23.61 21.54 14.07
CA HIS A 184 -23.03 22.81 14.47
C HIS A 184 -22.95 23.01 16.00
N SER A 185 -23.74 22.29 16.77
CA SER A 185 -23.71 22.32 18.23
C SER A 185 -22.84 21.21 18.87
N HIS A 186 -22.20 20.38 18.04
CA HIS A 186 -21.37 19.27 18.51
C HIS A 186 -19.89 19.49 18.16
N PRO A 187 -18.95 19.24 19.09
CA PRO A 187 -17.55 19.11 18.76
C PRO A 187 -17.33 18.07 17.66
N THR A 188 -16.48 18.40 16.70
CA THR A 188 -16.12 17.48 15.61
C THR A 188 -14.62 17.20 15.61
N ILE A 189 -14.23 16.01 15.18
CA ILE A 189 -12.84 15.61 14.96
C ILE A 189 -12.67 15.42 13.47
N ASN A 190 -11.71 16.11 12.85
CA ASN A 190 -11.59 16.11 11.40
C ASN A 190 -10.34 15.40 10.90
N LEU A 191 -10.51 14.62 9.81
CA LEU A 191 -9.38 14.06 9.08
C LEU A 191 -8.76 15.13 8.19
N THR A 192 -7.45 15.32 8.29
CA THR A 192 -6.71 16.22 7.43
C THR A 192 -7.00 15.90 5.95
N GLY A 193 -7.27 16.93 5.17
CA GLY A 193 -7.63 16.79 3.75
C GLY A 193 -9.13 16.57 3.48
N ILE A 194 -9.99 16.47 4.51
CA ILE A 194 -11.45 16.46 4.34
C ILE A 194 -12.03 17.79 4.81
N ASP A 195 -12.34 18.69 3.88
CA ASP A 195 -12.84 20.03 4.20
C ASP A 195 -14.34 20.05 4.51
N HIS A 196 -15.10 19.12 3.96
CA HIS A 196 -16.55 19.08 4.10
C HIS A 196 -17.07 17.64 4.24
N TRP A 197 -18.08 17.47 5.07
CA TRP A 197 -18.93 16.29 5.08
C TRP A 197 -20.15 16.57 4.21
N VAL A 198 -20.38 15.75 3.21
CA VAL A 198 -21.43 16.01 2.22
C VAL A 198 -22.52 14.97 2.38
N PHE A 199 -23.74 15.43 2.65
CA PHE A 199 -24.91 14.58 2.82
C PHE A 199 -25.79 14.63 1.58
N THR A 200 -26.32 13.49 1.18
CA THR A 200 -27.29 13.40 0.10
C THR A 200 -28.65 13.90 0.60
N HIS A 201 -29.28 14.80 -0.13
CA HIS A 201 -30.62 15.30 0.17
C HIS A 201 -31.42 15.47 -1.14
N HIS A 202 -32.73 15.26 -1.08
CA HIS A 202 -33.62 15.29 -2.26
C HIS A 202 -33.67 16.66 -2.97
N GLN A 203 -33.35 17.74 -2.26
CA GLN A 203 -33.30 19.13 -2.81
C GLN A 203 -31.88 19.58 -3.17
N GLY A 204 -30.89 18.66 -3.17
CA GLY A 204 -29.48 18.97 -3.39
C GLY A 204 -28.63 18.67 -2.17
N ASN A 205 -27.35 18.36 -2.39
CA ASN A 205 -26.45 17.94 -1.34
C ASN A 205 -26.25 19.02 -0.27
N ILE A 206 -26.29 18.62 1.00
CA ILE A 206 -25.97 19.47 2.15
C ILE A 206 -24.48 19.33 2.46
N LYS A 207 -23.75 20.44 2.46
CA LYS A 207 -22.34 20.49 2.84
C LYS A 207 -22.21 21.01 4.27
N PHE A 208 -21.64 20.21 5.13
CA PHE A 208 -21.25 20.59 6.50
C PHE A 208 -19.73 20.79 6.56
N LYS A 209 -19.29 21.95 7.00
CA LYS A 209 -17.88 22.19 7.28
C LYS A 209 -17.61 21.90 8.75
N PRO A 210 -16.83 20.83 9.07
CA PRO A 210 -16.52 20.55 10.46
C PRO A 210 -15.72 21.71 11.06
N HIS A 211 -16.13 22.15 12.23
CA HIS A 211 -15.48 23.20 13.01
C HIS A 211 -14.73 22.55 14.17
N SER A 212 -13.65 21.93 13.84
CA SER A 212 -12.92 21.06 14.77
C SER A 212 -11.81 21.83 15.50
N GLY A 213 -11.78 21.70 16.82
CA GLY A 213 -10.59 22.02 17.62
C GLY A 213 -9.49 20.95 17.50
N LEU A 214 -9.78 19.80 16.83
CA LEU A 214 -8.86 18.68 16.67
C LEU A 214 -8.86 18.19 15.22
N GLN A 215 -7.71 18.29 14.56
CA GLN A 215 -7.48 17.78 13.22
C GLN A 215 -6.33 16.78 13.26
N ILE A 216 -6.52 15.62 12.66
CA ILE A 216 -5.57 14.50 12.68
C ILE A 216 -5.46 13.95 11.24
N ASP A 217 -4.28 13.51 10.84
CA ASP A 217 -3.98 12.97 9.51
C ASP A 217 -4.08 11.43 9.42
N ASN A 218 -4.44 10.76 10.52
CA ASN A 218 -4.49 9.30 10.61
C ASN A 218 -5.88 8.79 11.01
N GLY A 219 -6.43 7.85 10.24
CA GLY A 219 -7.79 7.34 10.40
C GLY A 219 -8.04 6.62 11.73
N GLU A 220 -7.08 5.83 12.22
CA GLU A 220 -7.21 5.14 13.51
C GLU A 220 -7.14 6.13 14.69
N ALA A 221 -6.25 7.11 14.60
CA ALA A 221 -6.12 8.12 15.64
C ALA A 221 -7.41 8.96 15.79
N ILE A 222 -8.09 9.26 14.66
CA ILE A 222 -9.42 9.90 14.68
C ILE A 222 -10.44 9.00 15.36
N ARG A 223 -10.52 7.74 14.97
CA ARG A 223 -11.41 6.75 15.59
C ARG A 223 -11.17 6.66 17.11
N ASP A 224 -9.91 6.59 17.49
CA ASP A 224 -9.54 6.46 18.91
C ASP A 224 -9.85 7.72 19.71
N ALA A 225 -9.70 8.91 19.12
CA ALA A 225 -10.14 10.17 19.71
C ALA A 225 -11.69 10.19 19.88
N CYS A 226 -12.41 9.71 18.88
CA CYS A 226 -13.87 9.58 18.90
C CYS A 226 -14.33 8.60 20.01
N ILE A 227 -13.68 7.44 20.16
CA ILE A 227 -13.94 6.47 21.24
C ILE A 227 -13.76 7.11 22.63
N ARG A 228 -12.81 8.05 22.76
CA ARG A 228 -12.58 8.80 24.03
C ARG A 228 -13.57 9.94 24.26
N GLY A 229 -14.63 10.04 23.47
CA GLY A 229 -15.68 11.05 23.67
C GLY A 229 -15.29 12.46 23.24
N MET A 230 -14.24 12.64 22.41
CA MET A 230 -13.77 13.98 22.01
C MET A 230 -14.66 14.67 20.98
N GLY A 231 -15.69 13.98 20.46
CA GLY A 231 -16.65 14.53 19.52
C GLY A 231 -17.09 13.54 18.46
N ILE A 232 -17.76 14.06 17.42
CA ILE A 232 -18.26 13.31 16.26
C ILE A 232 -17.21 13.33 15.16
N THR A 233 -17.01 12.21 14.47
CA THR A 233 -16.08 12.14 13.32
C THR A 233 -16.70 11.44 12.12
N LEU A 234 -16.18 11.77 10.92
CA LEU A 234 -16.38 11.02 9.69
C LEU A 234 -15.30 9.92 9.63
N CYS A 235 -15.73 8.68 9.55
CA CYS A 235 -14.85 7.53 9.52
C CYS A 235 -15.24 6.58 8.38
N SER A 236 -14.27 5.90 7.78
CA SER A 236 -14.57 4.78 6.88
C SER A 236 -15.05 3.57 7.66
N MET A 237 -16.00 2.82 7.13
CA MET A 237 -16.52 1.61 7.78
C MET A 237 -15.39 0.61 8.08
N TRP A 238 -14.47 0.39 7.15
CA TRP A 238 -13.31 -0.49 7.38
C TRP A 238 -12.47 -0.08 8.61
N CYS A 239 -12.47 1.19 9.01
CA CYS A 239 -11.74 1.67 10.18
C CYS A 239 -12.57 1.57 11.46
N ALA A 240 -13.90 1.74 11.37
CA ALA A 240 -14.81 1.85 12.51
C ALA A 240 -15.47 0.51 12.91
N TYR A 241 -15.56 -0.49 12.00
CA TYR A 241 -16.41 -1.68 12.14
C TYR A 241 -16.19 -2.44 13.45
N GLN A 242 -14.94 -2.68 13.86
CA GLN A 242 -14.67 -3.38 15.12
C GLN A 242 -15.16 -2.60 16.33
N ALA A 243 -14.93 -1.28 16.38
CA ALA A 243 -15.39 -0.44 17.46
C ALA A 243 -16.92 -0.33 17.51
N LEU A 244 -17.60 -0.40 16.36
CA LEU A 244 -19.06 -0.50 16.30
C LEU A 244 -19.56 -1.85 16.81
N GLN A 245 -18.94 -2.95 16.42
CA GLN A 245 -19.28 -4.30 16.88
C GLN A 245 -19.04 -4.46 18.41
N GLU A 246 -18.00 -3.84 18.93
CA GLU A 246 -17.67 -3.82 20.36
C GLU A 246 -18.52 -2.83 21.17
N GLY A 247 -19.38 -2.04 20.52
CA GLY A 247 -20.20 -1.02 21.18
C GLY A 247 -19.43 0.19 21.69
N LYS A 248 -18.16 0.36 21.27
CA LYS A 248 -17.31 1.53 21.61
C LYS A 248 -17.66 2.76 20.80
N LEU A 249 -18.28 2.56 19.64
CA LEU A 249 -18.82 3.60 18.79
C LEU A 249 -20.27 3.30 18.42
N VAL A 250 -21.02 4.34 18.15
CA VAL A 250 -22.37 4.29 17.57
C VAL A 250 -22.41 5.16 16.32
N GLN A 251 -23.17 4.73 15.33
CA GLN A 251 -23.36 5.53 14.12
C GLN A 251 -24.29 6.69 14.40
N VAL A 252 -23.89 7.87 13.93
CA VAL A 252 -24.64 9.13 14.03
C VAL A 252 -25.28 9.45 12.68
N LEU A 253 -26.49 9.96 12.65
CA LEU A 253 -27.24 10.32 11.43
C LEU A 253 -27.32 9.16 10.41
N LYS A 254 -27.58 7.94 10.90
CA LYS A 254 -27.59 6.72 10.09
C LYS A 254 -28.54 6.81 8.89
N ASP A 255 -29.67 7.50 9.05
CA ASP A 255 -30.70 7.64 8.00
C ASP A 255 -30.43 8.82 7.05
N THR A 256 -29.32 9.51 7.22
CA THR A 256 -28.90 10.62 6.36
C THR A 256 -27.65 10.22 5.60
N PRO A 257 -27.77 9.68 4.38
CA PRO A 257 -26.63 9.10 3.67
C PRO A 257 -25.61 10.18 3.28
N LEU A 258 -24.34 9.84 3.45
CA LEU A 258 -23.23 10.64 2.98
C LEU A 258 -22.98 10.41 1.50
N VAL A 259 -22.59 11.45 0.78
CA VAL A 259 -22.04 11.31 -0.57
C VAL A 259 -20.72 10.59 -0.46
N ASN A 260 -20.60 9.49 -1.19
CA ASN A 260 -19.43 8.64 -1.16
C ASN A 260 -18.94 8.38 -2.58
N ASP A 261 -17.86 9.03 -2.96
CA ASP A 261 -17.17 8.90 -4.24
C ASP A 261 -15.79 8.24 -4.10
N THR A 262 -15.43 7.81 -2.88
CA THR A 262 -14.16 7.18 -2.59
C THR A 262 -14.23 5.66 -2.65
N ALA A 263 -13.11 5.04 -2.96
CA ALA A 263 -12.94 3.60 -2.92
C ALA A 263 -11.49 3.25 -2.55
N LEU A 264 -11.29 2.01 -2.18
CA LEU A 264 -9.98 1.41 -2.01
C LEU A 264 -9.48 0.91 -3.37
N TRP A 265 -8.32 1.40 -3.76
CA TRP A 265 -7.69 1.11 -5.04
C TRP A 265 -6.32 0.50 -4.86
N ALA A 266 -6.01 -0.50 -5.67
CA ALA A 266 -4.66 -0.93 -5.96
C ALA A 266 -4.17 -0.14 -7.18
N VAL A 267 -3.18 0.71 -6.99
CA VAL A 267 -2.62 1.59 -8.02
C VAL A 267 -1.21 1.13 -8.34
N TYR A 268 -0.87 1.04 -9.63
CA TYR A 268 0.43 0.57 -10.07
C TYR A 268 0.84 1.24 -11.40
N PRO A 269 2.14 1.29 -11.74
CA PRO A 269 2.61 1.89 -12.98
C PRO A 269 2.00 1.23 -14.21
N ASN A 270 1.65 2.03 -15.22
CA ASN A 270 1.15 1.55 -16.50
C ASN A 270 2.30 0.92 -17.30
N SER A 271 2.62 -0.34 -17.00
CA SER A 271 3.48 -1.17 -17.82
C SER A 271 2.61 -2.02 -18.75
N ARG A 272 3.09 -2.29 -19.99
CA ARG A 272 2.36 -3.15 -20.95
C ARG A 272 2.01 -4.54 -20.36
N LEU A 273 2.75 -4.97 -19.35
CA LEU A 273 2.60 -6.27 -18.70
C LEU A 273 2.66 -6.09 -17.20
N LEU A 274 1.58 -6.44 -16.52
CA LEU A 274 1.52 -6.46 -15.05
C LEU A 274 2.42 -7.57 -14.51
N ALA A 275 3.37 -7.22 -13.65
CA ALA A 275 4.28 -8.19 -13.04
C ALA A 275 3.50 -9.28 -12.28
N PRO A 276 3.87 -10.57 -12.42
CA PRO A 276 3.15 -11.68 -11.77
C PRO A 276 2.96 -11.48 -10.26
N LYS A 277 3.97 -10.96 -9.56
CA LYS A 277 3.92 -10.67 -8.11
C LYS A 277 2.84 -9.65 -7.75
N VAL A 278 2.64 -8.62 -8.59
CA VAL A 278 1.62 -7.59 -8.39
C VAL A 278 0.23 -8.16 -8.67
N ARG A 279 0.09 -8.93 -9.74
CA ARG A 279 -1.18 -9.58 -10.10
C ARG A 279 -1.68 -10.48 -8.99
N VAL A 280 -0.86 -11.44 -8.53
CA VAL A 280 -1.29 -12.39 -7.49
C VAL A 280 -1.61 -11.69 -6.17
N PHE A 281 -0.94 -10.59 -5.85
CA PHE A 281 -1.26 -9.81 -4.65
C PHE A 281 -2.60 -9.10 -4.78
N ILE A 282 -2.90 -8.49 -5.93
CA ILE A 282 -4.20 -7.84 -6.19
C ILE A 282 -5.33 -8.87 -6.12
N ASP A 283 -5.17 -10.00 -6.81
CA ASP A 283 -6.18 -11.05 -6.85
C ASP A 283 -6.42 -11.65 -5.46
N TYR A 284 -5.33 -11.91 -4.72
CA TYR A 284 -5.42 -12.38 -3.34
C TYR A 284 -6.12 -11.36 -2.43
N LEU A 285 -5.73 -10.08 -2.50
CA LEU A 285 -6.31 -9.05 -1.64
C LEU A 285 -7.81 -8.83 -1.94
N LYS A 286 -8.23 -8.92 -3.20
CA LYS A 286 -9.65 -8.91 -3.58
C LYS A 286 -10.40 -10.11 -2.98
N ALA A 287 -9.85 -11.31 -3.10
CA ALA A 287 -10.44 -12.51 -2.52
C ALA A 287 -10.52 -12.44 -0.99
N TYR A 288 -9.47 -11.91 -0.34
CA TYR A 288 -9.42 -11.71 1.12
C TYR A 288 -10.47 -10.69 1.60
N ILE A 289 -10.65 -9.60 0.88
CA ILE A 289 -11.67 -8.58 1.20
C ILE A 289 -13.08 -9.13 0.95
N GLY A 290 -13.27 -9.86 -0.15
CA GLY A 290 -14.55 -10.39 -0.61
C GLY A 290 -15.33 -9.40 -1.50
N ASP A 291 -16.31 -9.91 -2.23
CA ASP A 291 -17.21 -9.11 -3.08
C ASP A 291 -18.03 -8.11 -2.25
N VAL A 292 -18.50 -8.54 -1.09
CA VAL A 292 -18.97 -7.68 -0.01
C VAL A 292 -17.85 -7.64 1.03
N PRO A 293 -17.23 -6.48 1.29
CA PRO A 293 -16.14 -6.39 2.23
C PRO A 293 -16.54 -6.89 3.62
N TYR A 294 -15.69 -7.67 4.27
CA TYR A 294 -15.99 -8.30 5.57
C TYR A 294 -16.23 -7.33 6.73
N TRP A 295 -16.00 -6.06 6.51
CA TRP A 295 -16.27 -4.98 7.48
C TRP A 295 -17.62 -4.26 7.26
N GLU A 296 -18.42 -4.62 6.20
CA GLU A 296 -19.74 -4.04 5.91
C GLU A 296 -20.87 -4.67 6.76
#